data_f4f1f154c6e2cbbb179bed6f39611098
#
_entry.id   f4f1f154c6e2cbbb179bed6f39611098
#
_cell.length_a   1.000
_cell.length_b   1.000
_cell.length_c   1.000
_cell.angle_alpha   90.00
_cell.angle_beta   90.00
_cell.angle_gamma   90.00
#
_symmetry.space_group_name_H-M   'P 1'
#
loop_
_entity.id
_entity.type
_entity.pdbx_description
1 polymer ?
#
loop_
_entity_poly.entity_id
_entity_poly.type
_entity_poly.pdbx_seq_one_letter_code
_entity_poly.pdbx_strand_id
1 'polypeptide(L)'
;MKKIAIGIDFAKEKFDVTVKNVTNGTSCYAQYPNTPGGGRSMVHLVKKFAKGITSEDWLFCGEDTGYYSQTIARYLTEKGFFIWLQNPYAIKHSEGDIRRGKDDKADSAAIADYAHRYEDKAHKYELPSKAAEELHMLLTRRDALVRAKRVIQSGTKEIPKRDKQGETITLIKASTKRLIKDIDDEIDILEQQMEKVVEQEEALQKSYKILRSFIGIGIVNAMCFIAYTDNFKKFELNARKIATYWGVAPFGEDSGTSVHKTPRVSHFCNHWLKAILSNAANNAIVWNPTIKSYYERLVKAGKCEGICRNNVKNKIIQIITAMIRKGEKFDSEFKFTDQNTPESMMYPQARDCW
;
A
#
# COMPACT_ATOMS: atom_id res chain seq x y z
N MET A 1 3.06 -23.25 20.20
CA MET A 1 4.14 -23.23 19.20
C MET A 1 3.77 -24.18 18.08
N LYS A 2 3.73 -23.71 16.84
CA LYS A 2 3.36 -24.53 15.68
C LYS A 2 4.41 -25.61 15.46
N LYS A 3 3.96 -26.80 15.06
CA LYS A 3 4.88 -27.96 14.86
C LYS A 3 5.35 -28.09 13.41
N ILE A 4 4.58 -27.53 12.48
CA ILE A 4 4.88 -27.55 11.04
C ILE A 4 4.97 -26.13 10.52
N ALA A 5 6.14 -25.74 10.02
CA ALA A 5 6.36 -24.50 9.31
C ALA A 5 6.38 -24.77 7.79
N ILE A 6 5.59 -24.02 7.04
CA ILE A 6 5.47 -24.17 5.58
C ILE A 6 5.87 -22.84 4.95
N GLY A 7 7.02 -22.82 4.25
CA GLY A 7 7.49 -21.67 3.49
C GLY A 7 7.09 -21.76 2.03
N ILE A 8 6.54 -20.68 1.48
CA ILE A 8 6.06 -20.61 0.10
C ILE A 8 6.72 -19.43 -0.60
N ASP A 9 7.47 -19.72 -1.67
CA ASP A 9 7.98 -18.72 -2.59
C ASP A 9 7.07 -18.64 -3.83
N PHE A 10 6.48 -17.47 -4.08
CA PHE A 10 5.48 -17.26 -5.12
C PHE A 10 6.07 -16.69 -6.39
N ALA A 11 5.82 -17.36 -7.53
CA ALA A 11 6.08 -16.83 -8.85
C ALA A 11 4.78 -16.78 -9.68
N LYS A 12 4.85 -16.21 -10.88
CA LYS A 12 3.67 -16.01 -11.75
C LYS A 12 2.94 -17.30 -12.07
N GLU A 13 3.67 -18.32 -12.49
CA GLU A 13 3.10 -19.56 -13.04
C GLU A 13 3.18 -20.73 -12.05
N LYS A 14 4.11 -20.65 -11.10
CA LYS A 14 4.41 -21.71 -10.13
C LYS A 14 4.65 -21.10 -8.75
N PHE A 15 4.67 -21.97 -7.76
CA PHE A 15 5.22 -21.65 -6.45
C PHE A 15 6.03 -22.83 -5.91
N ASP A 16 7.04 -22.50 -5.13
CA ASP A 16 7.93 -23.45 -4.50
C ASP A 16 7.56 -23.54 -3.01
N VAL A 17 7.53 -24.76 -2.47
CA VAL A 17 7.11 -24.98 -1.09
C VAL A 17 8.09 -25.88 -0.36
N THR A 18 8.50 -25.44 0.82
CA THR A 18 9.22 -26.27 1.79
C THR A 18 8.37 -26.47 3.04
N VAL A 19 8.12 -27.73 3.37
CA VAL A 19 7.43 -28.13 4.61
C VAL A 19 8.48 -28.63 5.59
N LYS A 20 8.54 -28.03 6.78
CA LYS A 20 9.51 -28.36 7.84
C LYS A 20 8.79 -28.79 9.11
N ASN A 21 9.13 -29.96 9.62
CA ASN A 21 8.73 -30.35 10.96
C ASN A 21 9.75 -29.78 11.96
N VAL A 22 9.28 -28.86 12.79
CA VAL A 22 10.10 -28.12 13.74
C VAL A 22 10.63 -29.02 14.86
N THR A 23 9.87 -30.06 15.23
CA THR A 23 10.22 -30.95 16.37
C THR A 23 11.36 -31.87 16.04
N ASN A 24 11.41 -32.46 14.84
CA ASN A 24 12.42 -33.46 14.46
C ASN A 24 13.39 -32.98 13.36
N GLY A 25 13.23 -31.76 12.89
CA GLY A 25 14.10 -31.15 11.88
C GLY A 25 13.94 -31.69 10.46
N THR A 26 13.03 -32.64 10.22
CA THR A 26 12.82 -33.18 8.87
C THR A 26 12.14 -32.14 7.97
N SER A 27 12.46 -32.17 6.68
CA SER A 27 11.82 -31.30 5.69
C SER A 27 11.57 -32.00 4.36
N CYS A 28 10.61 -31.50 3.60
CA CYS A 28 10.40 -31.89 2.22
C CYS A 28 10.12 -30.66 1.36
N TYR A 29 10.47 -30.76 0.10
CA TYR A 29 10.30 -29.72 -0.91
C TYR A 29 9.45 -30.23 -2.07
N ALA A 30 8.64 -29.34 -2.64
CA ALA A 30 7.89 -29.59 -3.86
C ALA A 30 7.61 -28.27 -4.60
N GLN A 31 7.26 -28.37 -5.87
CA GLN A 31 6.86 -27.26 -6.71
C GLN A 31 5.48 -27.54 -7.30
N TYR A 32 4.64 -26.50 -7.37
CA TYR A 32 3.28 -26.59 -7.88
C TYR A 32 2.92 -25.41 -8.77
N PRO A 33 1.95 -25.56 -9.70
CA PRO A 33 1.43 -24.43 -10.45
C PRO A 33 0.69 -23.45 -9.52
N ASN A 34 0.81 -22.14 -9.78
CA ASN A 34 0.17 -21.08 -8.97
C ASN A 34 -1.34 -20.99 -9.31
N THR A 35 -2.06 -22.02 -8.93
CA THR A 35 -3.51 -22.19 -9.13
C THR A 35 -4.15 -22.78 -7.87
N PRO A 36 -5.49 -22.67 -7.70
CA PRO A 36 -6.18 -23.34 -6.58
C PRO A 36 -5.96 -24.86 -6.55
N GLY A 37 -5.75 -25.49 -7.74
CA GLY A 37 -5.40 -26.90 -7.86
C GLY A 37 -4.02 -27.22 -7.28
N GLY A 38 -3.01 -26.37 -7.56
CA GLY A 38 -1.69 -26.46 -6.96
C GLY A 38 -1.74 -26.28 -5.45
N GLY A 39 -2.53 -25.33 -4.95
CA GLY A 39 -2.78 -25.13 -3.52
C GLY A 39 -3.38 -26.39 -2.86
N ARG A 40 -4.31 -27.07 -3.54
CA ARG A 40 -4.86 -28.36 -3.06
C ARG A 40 -3.79 -29.44 -2.96
N SER A 41 -2.93 -29.54 -3.98
CA SER A 41 -1.84 -30.52 -4.01
C SER A 41 -0.81 -30.27 -2.92
N MET A 42 -0.46 -28.99 -2.67
CA MET A 42 0.38 -28.59 -1.56
C MET A 42 -0.22 -29.00 -0.20
N VAL A 43 -1.49 -28.71 0.05
CA VAL A 43 -2.17 -29.13 1.30
C VAL A 43 -2.17 -30.64 1.45
N HIS A 44 -2.32 -31.40 0.35
CA HIS A 44 -2.22 -32.85 0.39
C HIS A 44 -0.80 -33.31 0.77
N LEU A 45 0.25 -32.69 0.24
CA LEU A 45 1.63 -32.95 0.63
C LEU A 45 1.82 -32.70 2.13
N VAL A 46 1.37 -31.53 2.64
CA VAL A 46 1.49 -31.18 4.06
C VAL A 46 0.78 -32.22 4.93
N LYS A 47 -0.44 -32.65 4.59
CA LYS A 47 -1.18 -33.70 5.30
C LYS A 47 -0.42 -35.01 5.35
N LYS A 48 0.20 -35.41 4.25
CA LYS A 48 1.00 -36.65 4.17
C LYS A 48 2.27 -36.55 5.01
N PHE A 49 2.95 -35.42 4.96
CA PHE A 49 4.20 -35.16 5.70
C PHE A 49 3.96 -35.01 7.21
N ALA A 50 2.92 -34.27 7.58
CA ALA A 50 2.55 -33.96 8.97
C ALA A 50 1.60 -35.02 9.58
N LYS A 51 1.78 -36.29 9.25
CA LYS A 51 0.90 -37.38 9.71
C LYS A 51 0.82 -37.39 11.24
N GLY A 52 -0.41 -37.29 11.77
CA GLY A 52 -0.66 -37.22 13.22
C GLY A 52 -0.58 -35.83 13.85
N ILE A 53 -0.28 -34.78 13.06
CA ILE A 53 -0.28 -33.37 13.52
C ILE A 53 -1.48 -32.65 12.91
N THR A 54 -2.29 -32.01 13.74
CA THR A 54 -3.50 -31.29 13.29
C THR A 54 -3.15 -30.02 12.54
N SER A 55 -4.06 -29.55 11.68
CA SER A 55 -3.86 -28.32 10.91
C SER A 55 -3.77 -27.06 11.78
N GLU A 56 -4.18 -27.12 13.02
CA GLU A 56 -4.03 -26.03 13.98
C GLU A 56 -2.56 -25.78 14.33
N ASP A 57 -1.71 -26.82 14.23
CA ASP A 57 -0.28 -26.75 14.44
C ASP A 57 0.53 -26.40 13.18
N TRP A 58 -0.14 -26.01 12.07
CA TRP A 58 0.52 -25.61 10.83
C TRP A 58 0.58 -24.11 10.70
N LEU A 59 1.71 -23.60 10.21
CA LEU A 59 1.90 -22.20 9.87
C LEU A 59 2.39 -22.10 8.43
N PHE A 60 1.52 -21.65 7.54
CA PHE A 60 1.92 -21.26 6.19
C PHE A 60 2.47 -19.83 6.23
N CYS A 61 3.63 -19.63 5.61
CA CYS A 61 4.25 -18.33 5.45
C CYS A 61 4.69 -18.15 4.00
N GLY A 62 4.52 -16.96 3.46
CA GLY A 62 4.99 -16.62 2.14
C GLY A 62 5.35 -15.14 2.04
N GLU A 63 6.12 -14.79 1.01
CA GLU A 63 6.38 -13.40 0.71
C GLU A 63 5.14 -12.71 0.15
N ASP A 64 4.83 -11.50 0.61
CA ASP A 64 3.79 -10.66 0.00
C ASP A 64 4.33 -10.05 -1.31
N THR A 65 4.23 -10.81 -2.39
CA THR A 65 4.59 -10.40 -3.74
C THR A 65 3.42 -9.73 -4.48
N GLY A 66 2.38 -9.34 -3.74
CA GLY A 66 1.18 -8.71 -4.27
C GLY A 66 0.35 -9.70 -5.10
N TYR A 67 0.31 -9.52 -6.42
CA TYR A 67 -0.61 -10.29 -7.27
C TYR A 67 -0.34 -11.81 -7.27
N TYR A 68 0.91 -12.23 -7.17
CA TYR A 68 1.27 -13.66 -7.27
C TYR A 68 0.96 -14.44 -5.99
N SER A 69 1.03 -13.82 -4.82
CA SER A 69 0.70 -14.46 -3.55
C SER A 69 -0.80 -14.63 -3.33
N GLN A 70 -1.64 -13.83 -3.99
CA GLN A 70 -3.09 -13.74 -3.77
C GLN A 70 -3.81 -15.07 -4.02
N THR A 71 -3.47 -15.81 -5.09
CA THR A 71 -4.18 -17.03 -5.48
C THR A 71 -4.13 -18.09 -4.38
N ILE A 72 -2.94 -18.34 -3.86
CA ILE A 72 -2.73 -19.38 -2.84
C ILE A 72 -3.14 -18.87 -1.46
N ALA A 73 -2.88 -17.60 -1.15
CA ALA A 73 -3.33 -16.99 0.10
C ALA A 73 -4.84 -17.05 0.24
N ARG A 74 -5.59 -16.71 -0.81
CA ARG A 74 -7.04 -16.84 -0.86
C ARG A 74 -7.48 -18.28 -0.63
N TYR A 75 -6.92 -19.22 -1.40
CA TYR A 75 -7.26 -20.64 -1.27
C TYR A 75 -7.06 -21.14 0.16
N LEU A 76 -5.93 -20.83 0.79
CA LEU A 76 -5.62 -21.26 2.17
C LEU A 76 -6.56 -20.60 3.18
N THR A 77 -6.82 -19.31 3.05
CA THR A 77 -7.72 -18.56 3.95
C THR A 77 -9.15 -19.06 3.85
N GLU A 78 -9.69 -19.30 2.65
CA GLU A 78 -11.03 -19.86 2.42
C GLU A 78 -11.17 -21.30 2.97
N LYS A 79 -10.08 -22.05 3.02
CA LYS A 79 -10.03 -23.39 3.64
C LYS A 79 -9.77 -23.35 5.15
N GLY A 80 -9.66 -22.17 5.75
CA GLY A 80 -9.48 -21.98 7.19
C GLY A 80 -8.05 -22.17 7.68
N PHE A 81 -7.07 -22.34 6.82
CA PHE A 81 -5.67 -22.46 7.22
C PHE A 81 -5.09 -21.13 7.67
N PHE A 82 -4.09 -21.20 8.55
CA PHE A 82 -3.33 -20.04 8.99
C PHE A 82 -2.22 -19.75 7.98
N ILE A 83 -2.39 -18.72 7.17
CA ILE A 83 -1.35 -18.19 6.29
C ILE A 83 -0.93 -16.80 6.75
N TRP A 84 0.38 -16.58 6.78
CA TRP A 84 1.04 -15.32 7.09
C TRP A 84 1.77 -14.82 5.85
N LEU A 85 1.32 -13.71 5.27
CA LEU A 85 2.05 -13.02 4.20
C LEU A 85 2.96 -11.96 4.84
N GLN A 86 4.26 -12.05 4.56
CA GLN A 86 5.26 -11.16 5.11
C GLN A 86 5.99 -10.37 4.03
N ASN A 87 6.43 -9.17 4.40
CA ASN A 87 7.23 -8.34 3.51
C ASN A 87 8.54 -9.06 3.14
N PRO A 88 8.90 -9.18 1.84
CA PRO A 88 10.14 -9.81 1.38
C PRO A 88 11.40 -9.27 2.06
N TYR A 89 11.42 -7.95 2.32
CA TYR A 89 12.53 -7.31 3.03
C TYR A 89 12.73 -7.86 4.44
N ALA A 90 11.65 -8.13 5.18
CA ALA A 90 11.75 -8.66 6.54
C ALA A 90 12.29 -10.08 6.56
N ILE A 91 11.89 -10.92 5.60
CA ILE A 91 12.39 -12.30 5.45
C ILE A 91 13.87 -12.26 5.11
N LYS A 92 14.25 -11.53 4.06
CA LYS A 92 15.65 -11.43 3.61
C LYS A 92 16.60 -10.90 4.66
N HIS A 93 16.20 -9.90 5.45
CA HIS A 93 17.07 -9.32 6.51
C HIS A 93 17.07 -10.13 7.82
N SER A 94 16.27 -11.18 7.92
CA SER A 94 16.31 -12.11 9.04
C SER A 94 17.35 -13.22 8.86
N GLU A 95 17.84 -13.42 7.65
CA GLU A 95 18.92 -14.36 7.34
C GLU A 95 20.25 -13.76 7.77
N GLY A 96 20.94 -14.44 8.69
CA GLY A 96 22.26 -14.00 9.19
C GLY A 96 23.38 -14.06 8.16
N ASP A 97 23.19 -14.84 7.07
CA ASP A 97 24.19 -15.08 6.05
C ASP A 97 23.84 -14.43 4.72
N ILE A 98 24.83 -13.82 4.07
CA ILE A 98 24.72 -13.26 2.72
C ILE A 98 24.79 -14.40 1.71
N ARG A 99 23.65 -14.92 1.28
CA ARG A 99 23.61 -15.90 0.18
C ARG A 99 23.85 -15.20 -1.15
N ARG A 100 24.79 -15.72 -1.95
CA ARG A 100 25.15 -15.16 -3.26
C ARG A 100 24.48 -15.87 -4.44
N GLY A 101 23.79 -16.99 -4.23
CA GLY A 101 23.08 -17.74 -5.28
C GLY A 101 21.58 -17.66 -5.10
N LYS A 102 20.82 -17.58 -6.22
CA LYS A 102 19.37 -17.71 -6.23
C LYS A 102 19.00 -19.17 -6.45
N ASP A 103 18.27 -19.77 -5.48
CA ASP A 103 17.74 -21.12 -5.56
C ASP A 103 16.34 -21.12 -4.93
N ASP A 104 15.33 -21.31 -5.76
CA ASP A 104 13.90 -21.28 -5.34
C ASP A 104 13.60 -22.26 -4.18
N LYS A 105 14.32 -23.40 -4.16
CA LYS A 105 14.23 -24.35 -3.04
C LYS A 105 14.80 -23.77 -1.75
N ALA A 106 15.94 -23.09 -1.85
CA ALA A 106 16.58 -22.45 -0.69
C ALA A 106 15.74 -21.27 -0.19
N ASP A 107 15.11 -20.52 -1.11
CA ASP A 107 14.25 -19.38 -0.77
C ASP A 107 12.99 -19.86 -0.02
N SER A 108 12.30 -20.89 -0.51
CA SER A 108 11.15 -21.47 0.23
C SER A 108 11.54 -22.09 1.58
N ALA A 109 12.74 -22.66 1.72
CA ALA A 109 13.24 -23.16 2.99
C ALA A 109 13.54 -22.03 3.97
N ALA A 110 14.13 -20.92 3.51
CA ALA A 110 14.39 -19.74 4.32
C ALA A 110 13.09 -19.10 4.84
N ILE A 111 12.03 -19.06 4.00
CA ILE A 111 10.70 -18.61 4.42
C ILE A 111 10.13 -19.53 5.51
N ALA A 112 10.30 -20.86 5.41
CA ALA A 112 9.86 -21.79 6.45
C ALA A 112 10.62 -21.58 7.77
N ASP A 113 11.94 -21.33 7.69
CA ASP A 113 12.77 -21.04 8.86
C ASP A 113 12.40 -19.70 9.50
N TYR A 114 12.07 -18.69 8.68
CA TYR A 114 11.55 -17.43 9.15
C TYR A 114 10.23 -17.60 9.90
N ALA A 115 9.29 -18.35 9.34
CA ALA A 115 8.01 -18.64 9.95
C ALA A 115 8.15 -19.27 11.33
N HIS A 116 9.09 -20.21 11.46
CA HIS A 116 9.37 -20.85 12.74
C HIS A 116 9.99 -19.90 13.76
N ARG A 117 11.04 -19.15 13.36
CA ARG A 117 11.78 -18.25 14.27
C ARG A 117 10.96 -17.08 14.79
N TYR A 118 9.99 -16.60 13.99
CA TYR A 118 9.18 -15.41 14.30
C TYR A 118 7.69 -15.73 14.41
N GLU A 119 7.35 -16.96 14.83
CA GLU A 119 5.95 -17.38 15.01
C GLU A 119 5.17 -16.45 15.93
N ASP A 120 5.83 -15.92 16.97
CA ASP A 120 5.26 -14.95 17.92
C ASP A 120 4.77 -13.65 17.27
N LYS A 121 5.29 -13.32 16.08
CA LYS A 121 4.91 -12.16 15.28
C LYS A 121 3.94 -12.50 14.14
N ALA A 122 3.59 -13.79 13.99
CA ALA A 122 2.73 -14.21 12.91
C ALA A 122 1.30 -13.68 13.10
N HIS A 123 0.77 -13.10 12.05
CA HIS A 123 -0.62 -12.68 11.98
C HIS A 123 -1.31 -13.35 10.79
N LYS A 124 -2.54 -13.78 11.03
CA LYS A 124 -3.33 -14.44 10.00
C LYS A 124 -3.67 -13.44 8.91
N TYR A 125 -3.43 -13.84 7.66
CA TYR A 125 -3.84 -13.04 6.50
C TYR A 125 -5.38 -13.01 6.42
N GLU A 126 -5.91 -11.82 6.28
CA GLU A 126 -7.33 -11.57 6.07
C GLU A 126 -7.56 -11.18 4.62
N LEU A 127 -8.58 -11.80 4.02
CA LEU A 127 -8.97 -11.43 2.66
C LEU A 127 -9.55 -10.01 2.67
N PRO A 128 -9.13 -9.14 1.74
CA PRO A 128 -9.80 -7.87 1.56
C PRO A 128 -11.27 -8.09 1.16
N SER A 129 -12.12 -7.13 1.47
CA SER A 129 -13.51 -7.16 1.03
C SER A 129 -13.60 -7.17 -0.50
N LYS A 130 -14.67 -7.74 -1.03
CA LYS A 130 -14.91 -7.79 -2.48
C LYS A 130 -14.87 -6.38 -3.10
N ALA A 131 -15.48 -5.42 -2.43
CA ALA A 131 -15.47 -4.03 -2.86
C ALA A 131 -14.06 -3.42 -2.88
N ALA A 132 -13.22 -3.72 -1.86
CA ALA A 132 -11.83 -3.26 -1.84
C ALA A 132 -11.02 -3.85 -3.01
N GLU A 133 -11.23 -5.12 -3.35
CA GLU A 133 -10.59 -5.76 -4.51
C GLU A 133 -11.03 -5.15 -5.84
N GLU A 134 -12.33 -4.95 -6.03
CA GLU A 134 -12.87 -4.32 -7.24
C GLU A 134 -12.33 -2.89 -7.41
N LEU A 135 -12.37 -2.08 -6.35
CA LEU A 135 -11.81 -0.74 -6.37
C LEU A 135 -10.30 -0.74 -6.66
N HIS A 136 -9.55 -1.69 -6.12
CA HIS A 136 -8.12 -1.81 -6.39
C HIS A 136 -7.83 -2.10 -7.87
N MET A 137 -8.62 -2.99 -8.49
CA MET A 137 -8.49 -3.28 -9.93
C MET A 137 -8.81 -2.06 -10.79
N LEU A 138 -9.91 -1.35 -10.48
CA LEU A 138 -10.32 -0.15 -11.19
C LEU A 138 -9.28 0.99 -11.06
N LEU A 139 -8.75 1.21 -9.85
CA LEU A 139 -7.70 2.19 -9.59
C LEU A 139 -6.41 1.86 -10.35
N THR A 140 -6.02 0.60 -10.40
CA THR A 140 -4.83 0.14 -11.14
C THR A 140 -5.01 0.38 -12.64
N ARG A 141 -6.18 0.05 -13.21
CA ARG A 141 -6.48 0.31 -14.62
C ARG A 141 -6.47 1.81 -14.93
N ARG A 142 -7.11 2.60 -14.08
CA ARG A 142 -7.13 4.06 -14.20
C ARG A 142 -5.71 4.66 -14.20
N ASP A 143 -4.84 4.22 -13.30
CA ASP A 143 -3.47 4.70 -13.24
C ASP A 143 -2.68 4.35 -14.51
N ALA A 144 -2.88 3.17 -15.07
CA ALA A 144 -2.29 2.77 -16.35
C ALA A 144 -2.73 3.71 -17.49
N LEU A 145 -4.01 4.08 -17.55
CA LEU A 145 -4.53 5.04 -18.54
C LEU A 145 -3.93 6.44 -18.34
N VAL A 146 -3.83 6.92 -17.10
CA VAL A 146 -3.20 8.22 -16.78
C VAL A 146 -1.73 8.25 -17.20
N ARG A 147 -0.99 7.15 -16.99
CA ARG A 147 0.39 7.04 -17.47
C ARG A 147 0.47 7.04 -18.99
N ALA A 148 -0.36 6.26 -19.67
CA ALA A 148 -0.41 6.23 -21.13
C ALA A 148 -0.72 7.63 -21.70
N LYS A 149 -1.70 8.35 -21.13
CA LYS A 149 -2.01 9.74 -21.50
C LYS A 149 -0.78 10.64 -21.41
N ARG A 150 0.00 10.56 -20.33
CA ARG A 150 1.22 11.36 -20.15
C ARG A 150 2.27 11.06 -21.23
N VAL A 151 2.47 9.79 -21.56
CA VAL A 151 3.42 9.36 -22.61
C VAL A 151 2.99 9.95 -23.97
N ILE A 152 1.71 9.83 -24.33
CA ILE A 152 1.15 10.36 -25.60
C ILE A 152 1.29 11.88 -25.65
N GLN A 153 1.03 12.58 -24.53
CA GLN A 153 1.17 14.03 -24.45
C GLN A 153 2.61 14.52 -24.57
N SER A 154 3.58 13.80 -23.99
CA SER A 154 4.99 14.20 -24.01
C SER A 154 5.54 14.19 -25.43
N GLY A 155 5.26 13.15 -26.21
CA GLY A 155 5.72 13.05 -27.61
C GLY A 155 5.27 14.21 -28.50
N THR A 156 4.12 14.82 -28.18
CA THR A 156 3.63 15.99 -28.93
C THR A 156 4.27 17.30 -28.47
N LYS A 157 4.68 17.39 -27.19
CA LYS A 157 5.37 18.60 -26.65
C LYS A 157 6.79 18.76 -27.15
N GLU A 158 7.45 17.67 -27.51
CA GLU A 158 8.85 17.64 -27.97
C GLU A 158 9.02 18.09 -29.43
N ILE A 159 7.91 18.26 -30.19
CA ILE A 159 7.97 18.77 -31.57
C ILE A 159 8.54 20.19 -31.57
N PRO A 160 9.66 20.45 -32.28
CA PRO A 160 10.29 21.76 -32.33
C PRO A 160 9.33 22.87 -32.77
N LYS A 161 9.45 24.05 -32.16
CA LYS A 161 8.52 25.17 -32.46
C LYS A 161 8.60 25.63 -33.93
N ARG A 162 9.79 25.49 -34.58
CA ARG A 162 9.98 25.84 -35.99
C ARG A 162 9.24 24.92 -36.98
N ASP A 163 8.93 23.68 -36.56
CA ASP A 163 8.35 22.66 -37.42
C ASP A 163 6.81 22.51 -37.20
N LYS A 164 6.19 23.52 -36.55
CA LYS A 164 4.76 23.47 -36.17
C LYS A 164 3.75 23.59 -37.34
N GLN A 165 4.23 23.80 -38.55
CA GLN A 165 3.41 24.00 -39.74
C GLN A 165 3.72 22.94 -40.80
N GLY A 166 2.96 21.85 -40.83
CA GLY A 166 3.06 20.82 -41.83
C GLY A 166 1.90 19.83 -41.71
N GLU A 167 1.49 19.19 -42.77
CA GLU A 167 0.40 18.20 -42.78
C GLU A 167 0.66 17.07 -41.76
N THR A 168 1.88 16.54 -41.73
CA THR A 168 2.29 15.47 -40.82
C THR A 168 2.12 15.87 -39.35
N ILE A 169 2.51 17.09 -38.98
CA ILE A 169 2.39 17.59 -37.59
C ILE A 169 0.93 17.82 -37.24
N THR A 170 0.15 18.33 -38.19
CA THR A 170 -1.31 18.53 -38.02
C THR A 170 -1.98 17.18 -37.79
N LEU A 171 -1.60 16.14 -38.55
CA LEU A 171 -2.11 14.79 -38.40
C LEU A 171 -1.73 14.20 -37.01
N ILE A 172 -0.46 14.34 -36.59
CA ILE A 172 0.01 13.86 -35.27
C ILE A 172 -0.78 14.55 -34.13
N LYS A 173 -0.97 15.87 -34.19
CA LYS A 173 -1.74 16.60 -33.18
C LYS A 173 -3.21 16.18 -33.14
N ALA A 174 -3.83 16.00 -34.31
CA ALA A 174 -5.22 15.53 -34.40
C ALA A 174 -5.38 14.11 -33.86
N SER A 175 -4.44 13.21 -34.19
CA SER A 175 -4.40 11.84 -33.64
C SER A 175 -4.22 11.86 -32.12
N THR A 176 -3.24 12.63 -31.60
CA THR A 176 -3.00 12.78 -30.17
C THR A 176 -4.26 13.30 -29.45
N LYS A 177 -4.92 14.31 -30.01
CA LYS A 177 -6.13 14.87 -29.39
C LYS A 177 -7.27 13.83 -29.29
N ARG A 178 -7.45 13.02 -30.33
CA ARG A 178 -8.46 11.94 -30.30
C ARG A 178 -8.13 10.90 -29.23
N LEU A 179 -6.91 10.36 -29.25
CA LEU A 179 -6.49 9.36 -28.28
C LEU A 179 -6.59 9.87 -26.83
N ILE A 180 -6.25 11.13 -26.59
CA ILE A 180 -6.37 11.73 -25.24
C ILE A 180 -7.85 11.78 -24.83
N LYS A 181 -8.74 12.18 -25.75
CA LYS A 181 -10.17 12.22 -25.48
C LYS A 181 -10.72 10.84 -25.13
N ASP A 182 -10.38 9.83 -25.96
CA ASP A 182 -10.84 8.45 -25.73
C ASP A 182 -10.33 7.92 -24.37
N ILE A 183 -9.07 8.25 -23.99
CA ILE A 183 -8.54 7.89 -22.68
C ILE A 183 -9.27 8.62 -21.54
N ASP A 184 -9.65 9.88 -21.72
CA ASP A 184 -10.38 10.64 -20.71
C ASP A 184 -11.80 10.05 -20.53
N ASP A 185 -12.48 9.74 -21.61
CA ASP A 185 -13.80 9.09 -21.59
C ASP A 185 -13.75 7.74 -20.85
N GLU A 186 -12.69 6.94 -21.10
CA GLU A 186 -12.49 5.68 -20.37
C GLU A 186 -12.17 5.89 -18.88
N ILE A 187 -11.40 6.91 -18.52
CA ILE A 187 -11.13 7.26 -17.11
C ILE A 187 -12.44 7.64 -16.42
N ASP A 188 -13.31 8.42 -17.05
CA ASP A 188 -14.60 8.82 -16.48
C ASP A 188 -15.50 7.59 -16.25
N ILE A 189 -15.53 6.63 -17.19
CA ILE A 189 -16.26 5.36 -17.04
C ILE A 189 -15.75 4.58 -15.82
N LEU A 190 -14.42 4.47 -15.64
CA LEU A 190 -13.84 3.79 -14.50
C LEU A 190 -14.17 4.50 -13.18
N GLU A 191 -14.14 5.83 -13.14
CA GLU A 191 -14.48 6.60 -11.94
C GLU A 191 -15.96 6.43 -11.57
N GLN A 192 -16.87 6.44 -12.55
CA GLN A 192 -18.30 6.15 -12.33
C GLN A 192 -18.51 4.71 -11.82
N GLN A 193 -17.74 3.74 -12.35
CA GLN A 193 -17.84 2.35 -11.87
C GLN A 193 -17.35 2.24 -10.41
N MET A 194 -16.30 2.96 -10.01
CA MET A 194 -15.87 3.01 -8.61
C MET A 194 -16.97 3.57 -7.70
N GLU A 195 -17.68 4.60 -8.11
CA GLU A 195 -18.80 5.17 -7.35
C GLU A 195 -19.93 4.13 -7.19
N LYS A 196 -20.28 3.40 -8.26
CA LYS A 196 -21.27 2.31 -8.17
C LYS A 196 -20.86 1.20 -7.20
N VAL A 197 -19.56 0.82 -7.15
CA VAL A 197 -19.08 -0.17 -6.17
C VAL A 197 -19.29 0.33 -4.75
N VAL A 198 -19.00 1.59 -4.49
CA VAL A 198 -19.19 2.20 -3.16
C VAL A 198 -20.67 2.31 -2.78
N GLU A 199 -21.56 2.57 -3.75
CA GLU A 199 -23.00 2.68 -3.53
C GLU A 199 -23.67 1.36 -3.13
N GLN A 200 -23.06 0.21 -3.43
CA GLN A 200 -23.60 -1.11 -3.09
C GLN A 200 -23.59 -1.40 -1.59
N GLU A 201 -22.75 -0.72 -0.81
CA GLU A 201 -22.62 -0.94 0.63
C GLU A 201 -22.79 0.39 1.39
N GLU A 202 -23.78 0.47 2.29
CA GLU A 202 -24.08 1.67 3.07
C GLU A 202 -22.85 2.19 3.85
N ALA A 203 -22.05 1.28 4.42
CA ALA A 203 -20.85 1.64 5.16
C ALA A 203 -19.80 2.31 4.29
N LEU A 204 -19.62 1.83 3.04
CA LEU A 204 -18.69 2.43 2.08
C LEU A 204 -19.21 3.79 1.59
N GLN A 205 -20.51 3.88 1.29
CA GLN A 205 -21.15 5.13 0.87
C GLN A 205 -21.00 6.21 1.95
N LYS A 206 -21.23 5.85 3.23
CA LYS A 206 -21.02 6.76 4.35
C LYS A 206 -19.58 7.26 4.42
N SER A 207 -18.60 6.34 4.37
CA SER A 207 -17.18 6.70 4.39
C SER A 207 -16.80 7.58 3.20
N TYR A 208 -17.27 7.25 2.01
CA TYR A 208 -17.03 8.06 0.81
C TYR A 208 -17.56 9.49 0.95
N LYS A 209 -18.80 9.67 1.41
CA LYS A 209 -19.39 10.99 1.66
C LYS A 209 -18.60 11.79 2.71
N ILE A 210 -18.10 11.13 3.76
CA ILE A 210 -17.24 11.76 4.77
C ILE A 210 -15.92 12.19 4.14
N LEU A 211 -15.22 11.31 3.43
CA LEU A 211 -13.94 11.61 2.78
C LEU A 211 -14.07 12.76 1.78
N ARG A 212 -15.12 12.73 0.94
CA ARG A 212 -15.40 13.77 -0.08
C ARG A 212 -15.75 15.14 0.51
N SER A 213 -16.20 15.20 1.76
CA SER A 213 -16.44 16.46 2.44
C SER A 213 -15.16 17.22 2.79
N PHE A 214 -14.01 16.55 2.86
CA PHE A 214 -12.74 17.20 3.13
C PHE A 214 -12.23 17.92 1.88
N ILE A 215 -12.10 19.26 1.95
CA ILE A 215 -11.61 20.09 0.86
C ILE A 215 -10.16 19.70 0.50
N GLY A 216 -9.96 19.18 -0.69
CA GLY A 216 -8.70 18.65 -1.21
C GLY A 216 -8.73 17.15 -1.50
N ILE A 217 -9.72 16.41 -0.99
CA ILE A 217 -9.93 15.00 -1.31
C ILE A 217 -10.89 14.85 -2.49
N GLY A 218 -10.35 14.44 -3.64
CA GLY A 218 -11.09 14.07 -4.84
C GLY A 218 -11.56 12.61 -4.82
N ILE A 219 -12.31 12.21 -5.88
CA ILE A 219 -12.82 10.84 -6.07
C ILE A 219 -11.70 9.81 -5.87
N VAL A 220 -10.61 9.93 -6.62
CA VAL A 220 -9.49 8.98 -6.61
C VAL A 220 -8.85 8.84 -5.23
N ASN A 221 -8.65 9.96 -4.50
CA ASN A 221 -8.12 9.89 -3.14
C ASN A 221 -9.07 9.16 -2.19
N ALA A 222 -10.37 9.45 -2.26
CA ALA A 222 -11.38 8.80 -1.43
C ALA A 222 -11.42 7.28 -1.71
N MET A 223 -11.42 6.89 -3.00
CA MET A 223 -11.39 5.49 -3.41
C MET A 223 -10.10 4.78 -2.97
N CYS A 224 -8.94 5.47 -3.03
CA CYS A 224 -7.67 4.92 -2.50
C CYS A 224 -7.76 4.65 -1.00
N PHE A 225 -8.32 5.56 -0.20
CA PHE A 225 -8.50 5.32 1.22
C PHE A 225 -9.40 4.10 1.47
N ILE A 226 -10.53 4.00 0.78
CA ILE A 226 -11.45 2.86 0.94
C ILE A 226 -10.77 1.55 0.52
N ALA A 227 -10.18 1.49 -0.68
CA ALA A 227 -9.62 0.27 -1.25
C ALA A 227 -8.41 -0.25 -0.48
N TYR A 228 -7.42 0.62 -0.21
CA TYR A 228 -6.14 0.20 0.37
C TYR A 228 -6.16 0.03 1.89
N THR A 229 -7.19 0.51 2.55
CA THR A 229 -7.39 0.31 3.99
C THR A 229 -8.53 -0.65 4.31
N ASP A 230 -9.17 -1.21 3.29
CA ASP A 230 -10.43 -1.97 3.43
C ASP A 230 -11.43 -1.22 4.31
N ASN A 231 -11.77 -0.02 3.87
CA ASN A 231 -12.60 0.93 4.61
C ASN A 231 -12.10 1.17 6.05
N PHE A 232 -10.80 1.41 6.20
CA PHE A 232 -10.07 1.65 7.46
C PHE A 232 -9.97 0.46 8.42
N LYS A 233 -10.57 -0.71 8.10
CA LYS A 233 -10.51 -1.93 8.94
C LYS A 233 -9.09 -2.48 9.06
N LYS A 234 -8.38 -2.60 7.92
CA LYS A 234 -7.01 -3.15 7.85
C LYS A 234 -6.03 -2.51 8.84
N PHE A 235 -6.23 -1.24 9.17
CA PHE A 235 -5.37 -0.48 10.08
C PHE A 235 -6.06 -0.09 11.38
N GLU A 236 -7.22 -0.67 11.71
CA GLU A 236 -7.96 -0.45 12.97
C GLU A 236 -8.17 1.04 13.26
N LEU A 237 -8.48 1.84 12.24
CA LEU A 237 -8.60 3.31 12.33
C LEU A 237 -7.35 3.98 12.96
N ASN A 238 -6.17 3.40 12.80
CA ASN A 238 -4.92 3.96 13.31
C ASN A 238 -4.24 4.84 12.25
N ALA A 239 -4.34 6.15 12.42
CA ALA A 239 -3.76 7.13 11.49
C ALA A 239 -2.24 6.96 11.30
N ARG A 240 -1.49 6.53 12.34
CA ARG A 240 -0.04 6.32 12.25
C ARG A 240 0.30 5.10 11.38
N LYS A 241 -0.43 3.99 11.53
CA LYS A 241 -0.28 2.81 10.66
C LYS A 241 -0.57 3.18 9.19
N ILE A 242 -1.64 3.94 8.94
CA ILE A 242 -1.99 4.43 7.61
C ILE A 242 -0.89 5.35 7.06
N ALA A 243 -0.43 6.34 7.83
CA ALA A 243 0.63 7.27 7.42
C ALA A 243 1.96 6.55 7.13
N THR A 244 2.29 5.50 7.87
CA THR A 244 3.44 4.62 7.59
C THR A 244 3.29 3.92 6.26
N TYR A 245 2.15 3.32 6.00
CA TYR A 245 1.86 2.62 4.75
C TYR A 245 1.88 3.57 3.54
N TRP A 246 1.39 4.80 3.69
CA TRP A 246 1.48 5.88 2.67
C TRP A 246 2.86 6.53 2.58
N GLY A 247 3.82 6.17 3.47
CA GLY A 247 5.18 6.70 3.45
C GLY A 247 5.27 8.19 3.81
N VAL A 248 4.40 8.67 4.68
CA VAL A 248 4.38 10.07 5.13
C VAL A 248 4.63 10.22 6.63
N ALA A 249 4.63 9.12 7.39
CA ALA A 249 5.01 9.14 8.79
C ALA A 249 6.52 9.35 8.93
N PRO A 250 6.97 10.33 9.72
CA PRO A 250 8.38 10.50 10.04
C PRO A 250 8.81 9.48 11.10
N PHE A 251 10.04 8.96 10.96
CA PHE A 251 10.71 8.10 11.93
C PHE A 251 11.97 8.81 12.41
N GLY A 252 12.12 8.97 13.73
CA GLY A 252 13.35 9.43 14.35
C GLY A 252 14.36 8.27 14.45
N GLU A 253 15.61 8.57 14.29
CA GLU A 253 16.73 7.67 14.58
C GLU A 253 17.53 8.31 15.72
N ASP A 254 17.25 7.91 16.95
CA ASP A 254 18.03 8.30 18.11
C ASP A 254 18.91 7.11 18.54
N SER A 255 20.21 7.29 18.59
CA SER A 255 21.14 6.28 19.06
C SER A 255 22.05 6.87 20.14
N GLY A 256 21.87 6.39 21.36
CA GLY A 256 22.59 6.88 22.53
C GLY A 256 22.32 8.33 22.86
N THR A 257 23.23 8.95 23.60
CA THR A 257 23.10 10.36 24.04
C THR A 257 23.64 11.37 23.04
N SER A 258 24.32 10.94 21.96
CA SER A 258 25.08 11.81 21.07
C SER A 258 24.57 11.87 19.62
N VAL A 259 23.68 10.98 19.19
CA VAL A 259 23.20 10.94 17.80
C VAL A 259 21.69 11.20 17.75
N HIS A 260 21.32 12.44 17.45
CA HIS A 260 19.95 12.84 17.16
C HIS A 260 19.83 13.16 15.66
N LYS A 261 19.31 12.22 14.86
CA LYS A 261 19.09 12.48 13.44
C LYS A 261 17.72 13.12 13.22
N THR A 262 17.66 14.07 12.28
CA THR A 262 16.39 14.63 11.82
C THR A 262 15.45 13.52 11.35
N PRO A 263 14.21 13.43 11.86
CA PRO A 263 13.27 12.41 11.47
C PRO A 263 13.03 12.38 9.95
N ARG A 264 13.10 11.20 9.36
CA ARG A 264 12.90 10.97 7.92
C ARG A 264 11.75 10.03 7.67
N VAL A 265 11.13 10.16 6.50
CA VAL A 265 10.10 9.20 6.04
C VAL A 265 10.77 7.95 5.49
N SER A 266 10.15 6.80 5.71
CA SER A 266 10.64 5.54 5.15
C SER A 266 10.50 5.53 3.62
N HIS A 267 11.49 4.93 2.94
CA HIS A 267 11.40 4.60 1.52
C HIS A 267 10.55 3.33 1.28
N PHE A 268 10.35 2.51 2.30
CA PHE A 268 9.46 1.34 2.23
C PHE A 268 8.01 1.76 2.39
N CYS A 269 7.38 2.11 1.27
CA CYS A 269 5.99 2.57 1.25
C CYS A 269 5.38 2.37 -0.14
N ASN A 270 4.08 2.52 -0.23
CA ASN A 270 3.41 2.60 -1.52
C ASN A 270 3.62 4.00 -2.15
N HIS A 271 4.61 4.10 -3.05
CA HIS A 271 4.96 5.36 -3.70
C HIS A 271 3.83 5.96 -4.53
N TRP A 272 2.97 5.12 -5.11
CA TRP A 272 1.83 5.60 -5.87
C TRP A 272 0.80 6.29 -4.97
N LEU A 273 0.45 5.68 -3.84
CA LEU A 273 -0.45 6.30 -2.84
C LEU A 273 0.14 7.61 -2.29
N LYS A 274 1.45 7.63 -2.03
CA LYS A 274 2.15 8.87 -1.62
C LYS A 274 2.04 9.98 -2.65
N ALA A 275 2.11 9.65 -3.95
CA ALA A 275 1.96 10.61 -5.04
C ALA A 275 0.51 11.12 -5.15
N ILE A 276 -0.48 10.23 -5.06
CA ILE A 276 -1.90 10.59 -5.06
C ILE A 276 -2.22 11.53 -3.89
N LEU A 277 -1.73 11.22 -2.69
CA LEU A 277 -1.92 12.07 -1.52
C LEU A 277 -1.20 13.43 -1.65
N SER A 278 -0.10 13.50 -2.41
CA SER A 278 0.58 14.77 -2.68
C SER A 278 -0.31 15.74 -3.48
N ASN A 279 -1.10 15.21 -4.44
CA ASN A 279 -2.07 16.03 -5.17
C ASN A 279 -3.18 16.56 -4.24
N ALA A 280 -3.69 15.70 -3.35
CA ALA A 280 -4.66 16.11 -2.35
C ALA A 280 -4.11 17.20 -1.41
N ALA A 281 -2.86 17.05 -0.95
CA ALA A 281 -2.19 18.01 -0.09
C ALA A 281 -2.01 19.37 -0.78
N ASN A 282 -1.57 19.37 -2.05
CA ASN A 282 -1.43 20.60 -2.84
C ASN A 282 -2.77 21.34 -3.00
N ASN A 283 -3.84 20.61 -3.32
CA ASN A 283 -5.17 21.19 -3.41
C ASN A 283 -5.66 21.71 -2.06
N ALA A 284 -5.44 20.97 -0.98
CA ALA A 284 -5.83 21.38 0.36
C ALA A 284 -5.07 22.65 0.84
N ILE A 285 -3.77 22.78 0.53
CA ILE A 285 -2.98 23.98 0.84
C ILE A 285 -3.59 25.22 0.17
N VAL A 286 -4.14 25.08 -1.04
CA VAL A 286 -4.73 26.21 -1.78
C VAL A 286 -6.15 26.52 -1.30
N TRP A 287 -6.99 25.49 -1.15
CA TRP A 287 -8.44 25.65 -1.05
C TRP A 287 -9.02 25.38 0.34
N ASN A 288 -8.29 24.72 1.23
CA ASN A 288 -8.78 24.42 2.58
C ASN A 288 -8.19 25.42 3.59
N PRO A 289 -8.98 26.32 4.18
CA PRO A 289 -8.47 27.37 5.08
C PRO A 289 -7.69 26.81 6.28
N THR A 290 -8.16 25.70 6.85
CA THR A 290 -7.53 25.05 8.01
C THR A 290 -6.15 24.49 7.65
N ILE A 291 -6.02 23.83 6.48
CA ILE A 291 -4.76 23.28 6.01
C ILE A 291 -3.81 24.38 5.54
N LYS A 292 -4.33 25.41 4.89
CA LYS A 292 -3.56 26.60 4.46
C LYS A 292 -2.90 27.27 5.68
N SER A 293 -3.69 27.57 6.70
CA SER A 293 -3.18 28.15 7.95
C SER A 293 -2.11 27.28 8.63
N TYR A 294 -2.33 25.96 8.67
CA TYR A 294 -1.34 25.01 9.18
C TYR A 294 -0.03 25.03 8.36
N TYR A 295 -0.12 25.03 7.03
CA TYR A 295 1.03 25.09 6.13
C TYR A 295 1.82 26.39 6.31
N GLU A 296 1.13 27.57 6.32
CA GLU A 296 1.74 28.86 6.49
C GLU A 296 2.48 29.00 7.85
N ARG A 297 1.90 28.42 8.92
CA ARG A 297 2.56 28.34 10.23
C ARG A 297 3.87 27.57 10.17
N LEU A 298 3.91 26.43 9.45
CA LEU A 298 5.14 25.63 9.29
C LEU A 298 6.22 26.39 8.50
N VAL A 299 5.81 27.09 7.44
CA VAL A 299 6.73 27.92 6.63
C VAL A 299 7.29 29.07 7.46
N LYS A 300 6.43 29.79 8.22
CA LYS A 300 6.86 30.86 9.14
C LYS A 300 7.83 30.36 10.22
N ALA A 301 7.69 29.12 10.65
CA ALA A 301 8.62 28.46 11.58
C ALA A 301 9.94 28.04 10.92
N GLY A 302 10.22 28.41 9.67
CA GLY A 302 11.48 28.16 8.98
C GLY A 302 11.69 26.74 8.46
N LYS A 303 10.63 25.91 8.41
CA LYS A 303 10.74 24.56 7.86
C LYS A 303 10.81 24.58 6.34
N CYS A 304 11.66 23.74 5.74
CA CYS A 304 11.74 23.65 4.29
C CYS A 304 10.41 23.13 3.68
N GLU A 305 10.13 23.55 2.45
CA GLU A 305 8.85 23.31 1.77
C GLU A 305 8.50 21.83 1.68
N GLY A 306 9.48 20.97 1.37
CA GLY A 306 9.28 19.51 1.29
C GLY A 306 8.80 18.90 2.60
N ILE A 307 9.36 19.36 3.73
CA ILE A 307 8.92 18.95 5.08
C ILE A 307 7.52 19.47 5.38
N CYS A 308 7.24 20.75 5.05
CA CYS A 308 5.93 21.35 5.24
C CYS A 308 4.84 20.56 4.48
N ARG A 309 5.08 20.25 3.20
CA ARG A 309 4.16 19.47 2.36
C ARG A 309 3.96 18.04 2.90
N ASN A 310 5.02 17.40 3.41
CA ASN A 310 4.90 16.07 4.01
C ASN A 310 4.10 16.10 5.32
N ASN A 311 4.31 17.12 6.13
CA ASN A 311 3.53 17.33 7.37
C ASN A 311 2.05 17.54 7.07
N VAL A 312 1.72 18.29 6.00
CA VAL A 312 0.33 18.44 5.51
C VAL A 312 -0.26 17.08 5.12
N LYS A 313 0.45 16.23 4.36
CA LYS A 313 -0.01 14.89 4.02
C LYS A 313 -0.33 14.05 5.26
N ASN A 314 0.57 14.05 6.22
CA ASN A 314 0.36 13.34 7.48
C ASN A 314 -0.84 13.91 8.26
N LYS A 315 -0.99 15.23 8.29
CA LYS A 315 -2.12 15.90 8.95
C LYS A 315 -3.46 15.55 8.29
N ILE A 316 -3.52 15.47 6.96
CA ILE A 316 -4.71 15.04 6.23
C ILE A 316 -5.12 13.63 6.66
N ILE A 317 -4.18 12.66 6.72
CA ILE A 317 -4.47 11.30 7.19
C ILE A 317 -5.04 11.30 8.60
N GLN A 318 -4.46 12.09 9.52
CA GLN A 318 -4.97 12.21 10.89
C GLN A 318 -6.41 12.72 10.93
N ILE A 319 -6.69 13.80 10.18
CA ILE A 319 -8.03 14.42 10.14
C ILE A 319 -9.05 13.44 9.57
N ILE A 320 -8.80 12.87 8.38
CA ILE A 320 -9.77 11.97 7.74
C ILE A 320 -10.00 10.71 8.56
N THR A 321 -8.95 10.18 9.23
CA THR A 321 -9.12 9.02 10.13
C THR A 321 -9.99 9.39 11.33
N ALA A 322 -9.83 10.58 11.89
CA ALA A 322 -10.68 11.08 12.99
C ALA A 322 -12.13 11.30 12.52
N MET A 323 -12.34 11.86 11.33
CA MET A 323 -13.66 12.04 10.72
C MET A 323 -14.39 10.70 10.56
N ILE A 324 -13.70 9.70 9.99
CA ILE A 324 -14.26 8.35 9.82
C ILE A 324 -14.58 7.70 11.16
N ARG A 325 -13.69 7.84 12.17
CA ARG A 325 -13.92 7.31 13.53
C ARG A 325 -15.16 7.90 14.18
N LYS A 326 -15.36 9.21 14.02
CA LYS A 326 -16.54 9.91 14.55
C LYS A 326 -17.79 9.71 13.69
N GLY A 327 -17.63 9.37 12.41
CA GLY A 327 -18.73 9.30 11.45
C GLY A 327 -19.23 10.67 11.00
N GLU A 328 -18.42 11.72 11.14
CA GLU A 328 -18.77 13.12 10.89
C GLU A 328 -18.10 13.66 9.63
N LYS A 329 -18.79 14.56 8.92
CA LYS A 329 -18.21 15.30 7.79
C LYS A 329 -17.21 16.34 8.28
N PHE A 330 -16.35 16.81 7.35
CA PHE A 330 -15.39 17.86 7.64
C PHE A 330 -16.10 19.17 8.02
N ASP A 331 -15.68 19.70 9.16
CA ASP A 331 -16.08 21.03 9.60
C ASP A 331 -14.94 22.02 9.33
N SER A 332 -15.18 23.00 8.46
CA SER A 332 -14.21 24.04 8.11
C SER A 332 -13.97 25.05 9.21
N GLU A 333 -14.89 25.16 10.17
CA GLU A 333 -14.76 26.07 11.33
C GLU A 333 -13.98 25.45 12.48
N PHE A 334 -13.68 24.15 12.40
CA PHE A 334 -12.89 23.47 13.41
C PHE A 334 -11.48 24.05 13.51
N LYS A 335 -11.23 24.79 14.57
CA LYS A 335 -9.90 25.34 14.91
C LYS A 335 -9.13 24.30 15.68
N PHE A 336 -7.95 23.89 15.16
CA PHE A 336 -7.01 23.10 15.95
C PHE A 336 -6.49 23.95 17.12
N THR A 337 -6.92 23.67 18.35
CA THR A 337 -6.26 24.19 19.54
C THR A 337 -4.97 23.39 19.75
N ASP A 338 -3.89 24.09 20.09
CA ASP A 338 -2.55 23.50 20.29
C ASP A 338 -2.49 22.44 21.43
N GLN A 339 -3.54 22.31 22.22
CA GLN A 339 -3.64 21.39 23.37
C GLN A 339 -3.64 19.89 23.01
N ASN A 340 -3.79 19.52 21.71
CA ASN A 340 -3.78 18.14 21.24
C ASN A 340 -2.54 17.74 20.45
N THR A 341 -1.51 18.57 20.44
CA THR A 341 -0.20 18.19 19.89
C THR A 341 0.66 17.74 21.07
N PRO A 342 1.03 16.44 21.17
CA PRO A 342 1.97 16.03 22.21
C PRO A 342 3.24 16.87 22.08
N GLU A 343 3.72 17.44 23.19
CA GLU A 343 4.97 18.23 23.25
C GLU A 343 6.21 17.44 22.75
N SER A 344 6.12 16.12 22.72
CA SER A 344 7.14 15.22 22.13
C SER A 344 7.34 15.34 20.62
N MET A 345 6.58 16.17 19.90
CA MET A 345 6.73 16.44 18.45
C MET A 345 7.35 17.81 18.15
N MET A 346 7.99 18.47 19.11
CA MET A 346 8.84 19.63 18.83
C MET A 346 10.14 19.15 18.17
N TYR A 347 10.17 19.18 16.82
CA TYR A 347 11.39 18.92 16.06
C TYR A 347 12.40 20.05 16.23
N PRO A 348 13.70 19.74 16.40
CA PRO A 348 14.74 20.75 16.38
C PRO A 348 14.73 21.54 15.06
N GLN A 349 15.09 22.80 15.12
CA GLN A 349 15.15 23.70 13.97
C GLN A 349 16.07 23.10 12.88
N ALA A 350 15.54 23.01 11.67
CA ALA A 350 16.30 22.53 10.51
C ALA A 350 17.36 23.57 10.16
N ARG A 351 18.61 23.30 10.51
CA ARG A 351 19.76 23.78 9.78
C ARG A 351 20.11 22.67 8.81
N ASP A 352 20.28 23.08 7.54
CA ASP A 352 20.77 22.27 6.41
C ASP A 352 19.77 21.31 5.74
N CYS A 353 19.01 21.88 4.79
CA CYS A 353 18.43 21.16 3.67
C CYS A 353 19.42 21.17 2.50
N TRP A 354 20.34 20.19 2.42
CA TRP A 354 21.08 19.78 1.21
C TRP A 354 21.14 18.26 1.14
#